data_05ae9f441aea40ceb809cc675facf431
#
_entry.id   05ae9f441aea40ceb809cc675facf431
#
_cell.length_a   1.000
_cell.length_b   1.000
_cell.length_c   1.000
_cell.angle_alpha   90.00
_cell.angle_beta   90.00
_cell.angle_gamma   90.00
#
_symmetry.space_group_name_H-M   'P 1'
#
loop_
_entity.id
_entity.type
_entity.pdbx_description
1 polymer ?
#
loop_
_entity_poly.entity_id
_entity_poly.type
_entity_poly.pdbx_seq_one_letter_code
_entity_poly.pdbx_strand_id
1 'polypeptide(L)'
;MLDRIRSKLCFANVISLVALFAALGGGAYAAATITGADVVNNSLTGKDVKERSLKGVTRCPKSAPNRVANVCFSKSFGKASWNAALRRCAKRKLRLPTIGEGFLIYRKAGRGQTWTDEVVELTPSDLRATVRKTKAGVSPVGFNTNGPKRYRCITTPTA
;
A
#
# COMPACT_ATOMS: atom_id res chain seq x y z
N MET A 1 43.41 54.21 -3.37
CA MET A 1 42.67 53.05 -2.85
C MET A 1 42.75 51.84 -3.78
N LEU A 2 42.72 52.04 -5.10
CA LEU A 2 42.85 51.00 -6.10
C LEU A 2 44.21 50.27 -6.14
N ASP A 3 45.29 50.96 -5.84
CA ASP A 3 46.64 50.38 -5.82
C ASP A 3 46.86 49.36 -4.69
N ARG A 4 46.19 49.55 -3.55
CA ARG A 4 46.23 48.57 -2.45
C ARG A 4 45.46 47.26 -2.78
N ILE A 5 44.49 47.30 -3.68
CA ILE A 5 43.76 46.12 -4.11
C ILE A 5 44.59 45.37 -5.15
N ARG A 6 45.23 46.05 -6.09
CA ARG A 6 46.11 45.46 -7.11
C ARG A 6 47.27 44.67 -6.49
N SER A 7 47.89 45.16 -5.43
CA SER A 7 49.02 44.48 -4.76
C SER A 7 48.63 43.18 -4.04
N LYS A 8 47.34 42.96 -3.76
CA LYS A 8 46.83 41.78 -3.07
C LYS A 8 46.22 40.73 -4.04
N LEU A 9 46.04 41.11 -5.31
CA LEU A 9 45.52 40.19 -6.33
C LEU A 9 46.70 39.43 -6.97
N CYS A 10 47.31 38.53 -6.24
CA CYS A 10 48.20 37.56 -6.86
C CYS A 10 47.39 36.44 -7.53
N PHE A 11 47.98 35.83 -8.56
CA PHE A 11 47.35 34.78 -9.35
C PHE A 11 46.72 33.69 -8.47
N ALA A 12 47.37 33.28 -7.39
CA ALA A 12 46.89 32.28 -6.46
C ALA A 12 45.58 32.69 -5.77
N ASN A 13 45.42 33.96 -5.38
CA ASN A 13 44.20 34.43 -4.74
C ASN A 13 43.02 34.48 -5.70
N VAL A 14 43.25 34.82 -6.97
CA VAL A 14 42.21 34.80 -8.00
C VAL A 14 41.74 33.37 -8.28
N ILE A 15 42.66 32.44 -8.46
CA ILE A 15 42.33 31.04 -8.69
C ILE A 15 41.59 30.43 -7.48
N SER A 16 42.00 30.74 -6.25
CA SER A 16 41.32 30.28 -5.04
C SER A 16 39.87 30.77 -4.97
N LEU A 17 39.62 32.03 -5.36
CA LEU A 17 38.29 32.59 -5.37
C LEU A 17 37.40 31.93 -6.44
N VAL A 18 37.94 31.70 -7.64
CA VAL A 18 37.24 30.99 -8.72
C VAL A 18 36.89 29.55 -8.30
N ALA A 19 37.87 28.85 -7.70
CA ALA A 19 37.65 27.50 -7.20
C ALA A 19 36.55 27.45 -6.11
N LEU A 20 36.53 28.45 -5.23
CA LEU A 20 35.49 28.57 -4.21
C LEU A 20 34.08 28.75 -4.80
N PHE A 21 33.96 29.65 -5.79
CA PHE A 21 32.69 29.86 -6.49
C PHE A 21 32.24 28.61 -7.27
N ALA A 22 33.16 27.91 -7.92
CA ALA A 22 32.85 26.67 -8.62
C ALA A 22 32.40 25.57 -7.67
N ALA A 23 33.06 25.44 -6.51
CA ALA A 23 32.67 24.46 -5.49
C ALA A 23 31.29 24.76 -4.86
N LEU A 24 31.02 26.02 -4.53
CA LEU A 24 29.74 26.43 -3.95
C LEU A 24 28.61 26.44 -4.98
N GLY A 25 28.86 26.88 -6.21
CA GLY A 25 27.88 26.94 -7.30
C GLY A 25 27.50 25.56 -7.82
N GLY A 26 28.45 24.63 -7.92
CA GLY A 26 28.21 23.27 -8.38
C GLY A 26 27.30 22.48 -7.46
N GLY A 27 27.46 22.63 -6.14
CA GLY A 27 26.61 21.98 -5.15
C GLY A 27 25.17 22.48 -5.17
N ALA A 28 24.97 23.79 -5.36
CA ALA A 28 23.62 24.38 -5.44
C ALA A 28 22.87 23.95 -6.73
N TYR A 29 23.58 23.82 -7.85
CA TYR A 29 22.99 23.34 -9.10
C TYR A 29 22.54 21.87 -9.01
N ALA A 30 23.34 20.99 -8.42
CA ALA A 30 23.00 19.59 -8.25
C ALA A 30 21.75 19.40 -7.36
N ALA A 31 21.61 20.20 -6.29
CA ALA A 31 20.44 20.13 -5.41
C ALA A 31 19.14 20.62 -6.06
N ALA A 32 19.22 21.51 -7.03
CA ALA A 32 18.06 22.11 -7.69
C ALA A 32 17.51 21.32 -8.89
N THR A 33 18.28 20.39 -9.45
CA THR A 33 17.99 19.76 -10.75
C THR A 33 17.88 18.23 -10.72
N ILE A 34 17.84 17.61 -9.54
CA ILE A 34 17.62 16.15 -9.44
C ILE A 34 16.23 15.82 -9.95
N THR A 35 16.16 15.12 -11.07
CA THR A 35 14.92 14.62 -11.68
C THR A 35 14.76 13.14 -11.42
N GLY A 36 13.58 12.59 -11.73
CA GLY A 36 13.35 11.14 -11.61
C GLY A 36 14.28 10.28 -12.48
N ALA A 37 14.89 10.84 -13.53
CA ALA A 37 15.86 10.17 -14.37
C ALA A 37 17.24 10.01 -13.69
N ASP A 38 17.55 10.88 -12.73
CA ASP A 38 18.81 10.88 -11.98
C ASP A 38 18.79 9.86 -10.82
N VAL A 39 17.62 9.28 -10.54
CA VAL A 39 17.44 8.29 -9.49
C VAL A 39 17.56 6.89 -10.09
N VAL A 40 18.54 6.13 -9.63
CA VAL A 40 18.73 4.74 -10.07
C VAL A 40 17.50 3.90 -9.67
N ASN A 41 16.95 3.14 -10.63
CA ASN A 41 15.81 2.28 -10.37
C ASN A 41 16.07 1.32 -9.19
N ASN A 42 15.13 1.23 -8.28
CA ASN A 42 15.20 0.44 -7.04
C ASN A 42 16.22 0.94 -5.98
N SER A 43 16.81 2.12 -6.15
CA SER A 43 17.70 2.72 -5.15
C SER A 43 16.96 3.33 -3.96
N LEU A 44 15.69 3.73 -4.17
CA LEU A 44 14.85 4.28 -3.11
C LEU A 44 14.07 3.16 -2.41
N THR A 45 14.14 3.15 -1.09
CA THR A 45 13.37 2.25 -0.24
C THR A 45 12.16 2.98 0.35
N GLY A 46 11.20 2.23 0.93
CA GLY A 46 10.05 2.85 1.59
C GLY A 46 10.40 3.74 2.79
N LYS A 47 11.66 3.72 3.27
CA LYS A 47 12.15 4.63 4.30
C LYS A 47 12.53 6.00 3.73
N ASP A 48 12.96 6.03 2.48
CA ASP A 48 13.45 7.23 1.80
C ASP A 48 12.30 8.06 1.21
N VAL A 49 11.12 7.44 1.07
CA VAL A 49 9.95 8.07 0.47
C VAL A 49 8.87 8.29 1.51
N LYS A 50 8.51 9.55 1.74
CA LYS A 50 7.36 9.92 2.58
C LYS A 50 6.07 9.67 1.79
N GLU A 51 5.59 8.43 1.77
CA GLU A 51 4.44 7.97 0.95
C GLU A 51 3.19 8.85 1.09
N ARG A 52 2.99 9.49 2.25
CA ARG A 52 1.85 10.37 2.50
C ARG A 52 1.85 11.64 1.65
N SER A 53 2.99 12.02 1.09
CA SER A 53 3.13 13.21 0.24
C SER A 53 2.99 12.90 -1.25
N LEU A 54 3.02 11.62 -1.63
CA LEU A 54 2.91 11.22 -3.03
C LEU A 54 1.45 11.34 -3.50
N LYS A 55 1.22 12.15 -4.53
CA LYS A 55 -0.06 12.20 -5.25
C LYS A 55 -0.17 10.98 -6.17
N GLY A 56 -1.36 10.40 -6.28
CA GLY A 56 -1.61 9.25 -7.17
C GLY A 56 -1.24 7.88 -6.63
N VAL A 57 -0.68 7.77 -5.43
CA VAL A 57 -0.48 6.47 -4.79
C VAL A 57 -1.80 5.98 -4.20
N THR A 58 -2.30 4.90 -4.76
CA THR A 58 -3.52 4.26 -4.25
C THR A 58 -3.33 3.75 -2.83
N ARG A 59 -4.20 4.14 -1.92
CA ARG A 59 -4.12 3.81 -0.49
C ARG A 59 -5.31 3.00 -0.03
N CYS A 60 -5.06 2.21 1.00
CA CYS A 60 -6.13 1.54 1.70
C CYS A 60 -6.75 2.46 2.77
N PRO A 61 -8.08 2.52 2.88
CA PRO A 61 -8.75 3.31 3.89
C PRO A 61 -8.50 2.76 5.30
N LYS A 62 -8.67 3.61 6.32
CA LYS A 62 -8.50 3.21 7.74
C LYS A 62 -9.39 2.03 8.16
N SER A 63 -10.55 1.87 7.52
CA SER A 63 -11.47 0.75 7.77
C SER A 63 -10.98 -0.60 7.23
N ALA A 64 -10.06 -0.58 6.23
CA ALA A 64 -9.46 -1.75 5.60
C ALA A 64 -7.95 -1.53 5.36
N PRO A 65 -7.12 -1.42 6.41
CA PRO A 65 -5.75 -0.91 6.32
C PRO A 65 -4.75 -1.90 5.71
N ASN A 66 -5.12 -3.16 5.59
CA ASN A 66 -4.22 -4.19 5.05
C ASN A 66 -4.40 -4.28 3.54
N ARG A 67 -3.30 -4.55 2.82
CA ARG A 67 -3.31 -4.66 1.35
C ARG A 67 -2.73 -5.99 0.87
N VAL A 68 -3.36 -6.55 -0.13
CA VAL A 68 -2.84 -7.66 -0.94
C VAL A 68 -3.23 -7.43 -2.40
N ALA A 69 -2.26 -7.42 -3.30
CA ALA A 69 -2.48 -7.02 -4.69
C ALA A 69 -3.27 -5.69 -4.75
N ASN A 70 -4.37 -5.67 -5.50
CA ASN A 70 -5.25 -4.49 -5.62
C ASN A 70 -6.48 -4.55 -4.70
N VAL A 71 -6.36 -5.19 -3.55
CA VAL A 71 -7.44 -5.33 -2.57
C VAL A 71 -7.01 -4.83 -1.20
N CYS A 72 -7.79 -3.94 -0.62
CA CYS A 72 -7.68 -3.51 0.76
C CYS A 72 -8.63 -4.33 1.64
N PHE A 73 -8.15 -4.83 2.78
CA PHE A 73 -8.97 -5.64 3.66
C PHE A 73 -8.85 -5.26 5.13
N SER A 74 -9.96 -5.45 5.86
CA SER A 74 -10.05 -5.18 7.29
C SER A 74 -9.33 -6.24 8.14
N LYS A 75 -9.13 -5.95 9.42
CA LYS A 75 -8.88 -7.00 10.42
C LYS A 75 -10.03 -8.01 10.41
N SER A 76 -9.80 -9.22 10.92
CA SER A 76 -10.87 -10.22 11.08
C SER A 76 -11.86 -9.74 12.13
N PHE A 77 -13.13 -9.74 11.81
CA PHE A 77 -14.22 -9.52 12.76
C PHE A 77 -14.63 -10.82 13.42
N GLY A 78 -15.36 -10.71 14.53
CA GLY A 78 -15.96 -11.81 15.22
C GLY A 78 -16.94 -12.60 14.34
N LYS A 79 -17.42 -13.74 14.86
CA LYS A 79 -18.39 -14.58 14.14
C LYS A 79 -19.72 -13.85 13.92
N ALA A 80 -20.30 -13.99 12.73
CA ALA A 80 -21.61 -13.48 12.37
C ALA A 80 -22.27 -14.38 11.33
N SER A 81 -23.59 -14.33 11.22
CA SER A 81 -24.30 -14.90 10.08
C SER A 81 -23.89 -14.15 8.79
N TRP A 82 -24.06 -14.77 7.65
CA TRP A 82 -23.69 -14.17 6.36
C TRP A 82 -24.39 -12.81 6.13
N ASN A 83 -25.71 -12.76 6.34
CA ASN A 83 -26.51 -11.53 6.22
C ASN A 83 -26.03 -10.43 7.18
N ALA A 84 -25.66 -10.77 8.40
CA ALA A 84 -25.13 -9.82 9.37
C ALA A 84 -23.74 -9.32 8.97
N ALA A 85 -22.89 -10.19 8.46
CA ALA A 85 -21.58 -9.82 7.96
C ALA A 85 -21.69 -8.86 6.76
N LEU A 86 -22.55 -9.17 5.79
CA LEU A 86 -22.83 -8.33 4.62
C LEU A 86 -23.27 -6.92 5.03
N ARG A 87 -24.30 -6.83 5.90
CA ARG A 87 -24.78 -5.53 6.39
C ARG A 87 -23.72 -4.74 7.17
N ARG A 88 -22.90 -5.42 7.97
CA ARG A 88 -21.83 -4.76 8.73
C ARG A 88 -20.69 -4.23 7.83
N CYS A 89 -20.37 -4.93 6.75
CA CYS A 89 -19.42 -4.44 5.75
C CYS A 89 -20.01 -3.23 5.02
N ALA A 90 -21.26 -3.33 4.55
CA ALA A 90 -21.94 -2.25 3.85
C ALA A 90 -22.04 -0.95 4.67
N LYS A 91 -22.35 -1.04 5.98
CA LYS A 91 -22.33 0.13 6.88
C LYS A 91 -20.97 0.84 6.95
N ARG A 92 -19.87 0.15 6.63
CA ARG A 92 -18.53 0.71 6.57
C ARG A 92 -18.10 1.13 5.17
N LYS A 93 -19.02 1.13 4.19
CA LYS A 93 -18.75 1.32 2.76
C LYS A 93 -17.73 0.30 2.21
N LEU A 94 -17.80 -0.92 2.72
CA LEU A 94 -17.00 -2.06 2.33
C LEU A 94 -17.93 -3.20 1.90
N ARG A 95 -17.37 -4.25 1.29
CA ARG A 95 -18.12 -5.48 0.95
C ARG A 95 -17.43 -6.73 1.50
N LEU A 96 -18.08 -7.88 1.40
CA LEU A 96 -17.39 -9.16 1.60
C LEU A 96 -16.46 -9.45 0.41
N PRO A 97 -15.41 -10.24 0.61
CA PRO A 97 -14.53 -10.66 -0.48
C PRO A 97 -15.22 -11.69 -1.39
N THR A 98 -14.90 -11.67 -2.68
CA THR A 98 -15.18 -12.82 -3.56
C THR A 98 -14.34 -14.03 -3.14
N ILE A 99 -14.63 -15.21 -3.69
CA ILE A 99 -13.80 -16.41 -3.44
C ILE A 99 -12.35 -16.14 -3.84
N GLY A 100 -12.11 -15.58 -5.03
CA GLY A 100 -10.78 -15.26 -5.51
C GLY A 100 -10.01 -14.28 -4.62
N GLU A 101 -10.66 -13.21 -4.18
CA GLU A 101 -10.07 -12.25 -3.24
C GLU A 101 -9.83 -12.88 -1.86
N GLY A 102 -10.72 -13.74 -1.42
CA GLY A 102 -10.57 -14.53 -0.21
C GLY A 102 -9.31 -15.40 -0.25
N PHE A 103 -9.00 -16.04 -1.38
CA PHE A 103 -7.74 -16.77 -1.56
C PHE A 103 -6.52 -15.89 -1.38
N LEU A 104 -6.48 -14.72 -2.01
CA LEU A 104 -5.37 -13.78 -1.89
C LEU A 104 -5.16 -13.32 -0.44
N ILE A 105 -6.25 -12.96 0.23
CA ILE A 105 -6.22 -12.49 1.62
C ILE A 105 -5.71 -13.59 2.56
N TYR A 106 -6.21 -14.82 2.41
CA TYR A 106 -5.85 -15.91 3.32
C TYR A 106 -4.45 -16.46 3.13
N ARG A 107 -3.88 -16.35 1.94
CA ARG A 107 -2.45 -16.62 1.76
C ARG A 107 -1.58 -15.76 2.67
N LYS A 108 -1.99 -14.50 2.90
CA LYS A 108 -1.23 -13.50 3.68
C LYS A 108 -1.70 -13.39 5.14
N ALA A 109 -2.97 -13.53 5.42
CA ALA A 109 -3.61 -13.07 6.67
C ALA A 109 -3.91 -14.15 7.72
N GLY A 110 -3.28 -15.32 7.66
CA GLY A 110 -3.40 -16.33 8.73
C GLY A 110 -4.52 -17.35 8.53
N ARG A 111 -4.64 -18.27 9.49
CA ARG A 111 -5.57 -19.42 9.46
C ARG A 111 -7.01 -18.99 9.77
N GLY A 112 -7.99 -19.72 9.23
CA GLY A 112 -9.40 -19.56 9.56
C GLY A 112 -10.32 -19.68 8.36
N GLN A 113 -11.61 -19.56 8.61
CA GLN A 113 -12.67 -19.58 7.62
C GLN A 113 -13.37 -18.23 7.59
N THR A 114 -13.67 -17.71 6.42
CA THR A 114 -14.35 -16.42 6.26
C THR A 114 -15.50 -16.51 5.25
N TRP A 115 -16.53 -15.70 5.47
CA TRP A 115 -17.57 -15.48 4.49
C TRP A 115 -17.01 -14.81 3.23
N THR A 116 -17.56 -15.21 2.07
CA THR A 116 -17.45 -14.50 0.79
C THR A 116 -18.79 -13.87 0.45
N ASP A 117 -18.86 -13.04 -0.57
CA ASP A 117 -20.10 -12.44 -1.05
C ASP A 117 -20.85 -13.34 -2.05
N GLU A 118 -20.25 -14.44 -2.44
CA GLU A 118 -20.83 -15.33 -3.41
C GLU A 118 -21.83 -16.30 -2.80
N VAL A 119 -22.93 -16.46 -3.50
CA VAL A 119 -23.96 -17.46 -3.25
C VAL A 119 -23.82 -18.51 -4.31
N VAL A 120 -23.58 -19.74 -3.94
CA VAL A 120 -23.60 -20.87 -4.86
C VAL A 120 -24.95 -21.56 -4.71
N GLU A 121 -25.78 -21.41 -5.70
CA GLU A 121 -27.06 -22.12 -5.78
C GLU A 121 -26.79 -23.58 -6.19
N LEU A 122 -26.92 -24.48 -5.24
CA LEU A 122 -27.01 -25.92 -5.50
C LEU A 122 -28.24 -26.43 -4.77
N THR A 123 -29.37 -26.42 -5.45
CA THR A 123 -30.68 -26.99 -5.07
C THR A 123 -30.84 -27.59 -3.67
N PRO A 124 -31.93 -27.43 -2.98
CA PRO A 124 -32.88 -26.35 -2.69
C PRO A 124 -32.56 -25.52 -1.44
N SER A 125 -31.33 -25.45 -1.03
CA SER A 125 -30.88 -24.63 0.11
C SER A 125 -29.80 -23.66 -0.33
N ASP A 126 -30.00 -22.39 -0.06
CA ASP A 126 -29.07 -21.29 -0.28
C ASP A 126 -27.68 -21.58 0.30
N LEU A 127 -26.75 -22.00 -0.51
CA LEU A 127 -25.38 -22.27 -0.11
C LEU A 127 -24.53 -21.01 -0.21
N ARG A 128 -23.90 -20.63 0.90
CA ARG A 128 -22.99 -19.48 0.97
C ARG A 128 -21.56 -19.95 0.86
N ALA A 129 -20.80 -19.37 -0.04
CA ALA A 129 -19.40 -19.72 -0.19
C ALA A 129 -18.53 -19.16 0.94
N THR A 130 -17.56 -19.94 1.35
CA THR A 130 -16.53 -19.52 2.29
C THR A 130 -15.16 -19.93 1.79
N VAL A 131 -14.14 -19.22 2.21
CA VAL A 131 -12.73 -19.59 1.98
C VAL A 131 -12.09 -19.98 3.29
N ARG A 132 -11.40 -21.11 3.30
CA ARG A 132 -10.72 -21.64 4.48
C ARG A 132 -9.23 -21.81 4.23
N LYS A 133 -8.41 -21.39 5.19
CA LYS A 133 -6.98 -21.71 5.22
C LYS A 133 -6.70 -22.81 6.22
N THR A 134 -6.08 -23.89 5.76
CA THR A 134 -5.59 -25.02 6.55
C THR A 134 -4.07 -25.09 6.51
N LYS A 135 -3.48 -26.10 7.18
CA LYS A 135 -2.04 -26.40 7.03
C LYS A 135 -1.68 -26.78 5.58
N ALA A 136 -2.57 -27.47 4.89
CA ALA A 136 -2.36 -27.92 3.51
C ALA A 136 -2.56 -26.83 2.44
N GLY A 137 -3.05 -25.65 2.81
CA GLY A 137 -3.25 -24.55 1.86
C GLY A 137 -4.57 -23.80 2.07
N VAL A 138 -4.93 -23.01 1.07
CA VAL A 138 -6.21 -22.28 1.03
C VAL A 138 -7.13 -23.02 0.05
N SER A 139 -8.32 -23.34 0.48
CA SER A 139 -9.34 -23.98 -0.34
C SER A 139 -10.68 -23.27 -0.22
N PRO A 140 -11.51 -23.25 -1.27
CA PRO A 140 -12.91 -22.93 -1.09
C PRO A 140 -13.52 -24.03 -0.24
N VAL A 141 -14.30 -23.64 0.75
CA VAL A 141 -15.13 -24.59 1.49
C VAL A 141 -16.56 -24.13 1.27
N GLY A 142 -17.27 -24.85 0.41
CA GLY A 142 -18.71 -24.77 0.37
C GLY A 142 -19.25 -25.23 1.71
N PHE A 143 -20.28 -24.66 2.13
CA PHE A 143 -21.59 -25.22 1.99
C PHE A 143 -22.24 -25.66 3.28
N ASN A 144 -22.04 -25.06 4.40
CA ASN A 144 -23.10 -25.11 5.36
C ASN A 144 -23.34 -23.74 5.95
N THR A 145 -24.52 -23.22 5.66
CA THR A 145 -24.95 -21.86 5.91
C THR A 145 -25.29 -21.58 7.36
N ASN A 146 -25.38 -22.61 8.18
CA ASN A 146 -26.12 -22.54 9.45
C ASN A 146 -25.27 -22.13 10.66
N GLY A 147 -23.99 -21.81 10.49
CA GLY A 147 -23.14 -21.39 11.59
C GLY A 147 -22.47 -20.04 11.41
N PRO A 148 -22.39 -19.23 12.47
CA PRO A 148 -21.71 -17.94 12.37
C PRO A 148 -20.22 -18.14 12.09
N LYS A 149 -19.70 -17.48 11.07
CA LYS A 149 -18.28 -17.51 10.68
C LYS A 149 -17.63 -16.15 10.90
N ARG A 150 -16.32 -16.15 11.06
CA ARG A 150 -15.55 -14.90 11.01
C ARG A 150 -15.67 -14.29 9.63
N TYR A 151 -15.48 -12.99 9.53
CA TYR A 151 -15.53 -12.30 8.24
C TYR A 151 -14.50 -11.17 8.19
N ARG A 152 -14.17 -10.76 7.00
CA ARG A 152 -13.38 -9.57 6.68
C ARG A 152 -14.14 -8.78 5.65
N CYS A 153 -14.01 -7.48 5.72
CA CYS A 153 -14.56 -6.60 4.71
C CYS A 153 -13.44 -6.09 3.82
N ILE A 154 -13.75 -5.86 2.58
CA ILE A 154 -12.78 -5.39 1.56
C ILE A 154 -13.27 -4.18 0.80
N THR A 155 -12.34 -3.52 0.14
CA THR A 155 -12.57 -2.49 -0.87
C THR A 155 -11.38 -2.43 -1.82
N THR A 156 -11.53 -1.74 -2.93
CA THR A 156 -10.40 -1.35 -3.78
C THR A 156 -9.65 -0.17 -3.15
N PRO A 157 -8.33 -0.07 -3.36
CA PRO A 157 -7.59 1.13 -2.99
C PRO A 157 -8.16 2.37 -3.70
N THR A 158 -8.21 3.48 -2.98
CA THR A 158 -8.58 4.77 -3.55
C THR A 158 -7.35 5.64 -3.78
N ALA A 159 -7.39 6.44 -4.81
CA ALA A 159 -6.37 7.44 -5.08
C ALA A 159 -6.37 8.56 -4.03
#